data_eb8ce208050358947fd0f93db920d2fd
#
_entry.id   eb8ce208050358947fd0f93db920d2fd
#
_cell.length_a   1.000
_cell.length_b   1.000
_cell.length_c   1.000
_cell.angle_alpha   90.00
_cell.angle_beta   90.00
_cell.angle_gamma   90.00
#
_symmetry.space_group_name_H-M   'P 1'
#
loop_
_entity.id
_entity.type
_entity.pdbx_description
1 polymer ?
#
loop_
_entity_poly.entity_id
_entity_poly.type
_entity_poly.pdbx_seq_one_letter_code
_entity_poly.pdbx_strand_id
1 'polypeptide(L)'
;MHALRTAVLKFKQRFKPKQNATITRLKRRKAAVSLFTRHLTHLMIILLAVGYLWLLILPSSRLGRGTYMDENALQPAQVNTYWNWGDVNAADRYLEQLESLRDSNATSHQRSQFLKNEFLKLGLASATQKYSFISNQGDIHGSNAYAILASPRGPRNEAMVISASWLSRTGEGNGTLNLRGVSTVLTLARFLQNYSLWAKDIIFVISDGYLDGMHAWLKVYHETQQSNLDAEPLELASGVIWTALNIDYPGHSFSHLGLFFEGLNGRLPNQDLLNSVQRIARYTGQVPVTVYDHLDWRDSSKQSSEPSFLPSSLRHNSEVKEFTYRARNLIRNFGYQAKGRASGVHGLYHQFRIDAITIFAVPATGPHGFHALGRIVESSLRTMNNLLERLHASFFFYLLTTPDRFMKIGNYLPSAVLISVAMIFRGLRCWVDAGWKLNQRIKDDGDSSSDAITWTRRKRHVLHVLTIMLVTHSLGAAIFLSIQSSLFLNNQMFFVPLITLATSLVPFVISRVSDPRDEGSAPIWLVLKALNLCSASTVISTITVLNFSLAALLAVTLGLSLSFSGPSNSKLLSLTKYILYVFLALGWLFFYVETREAIWQWEILSVWFAPFVCLVYTPLLLQAGTVCILSS
;
A
#
# COMPACT_ATOMS: atom_id res chain seq x y z
N MET A 1 4.99 -51.74 -36.78
CA MET A 1 6.25 -50.98 -36.82
C MET A 1 6.48 -50.20 -38.13
N HIS A 2 6.07 -50.72 -39.30
CA HIS A 2 6.26 -50.05 -40.61
C HIS A 2 5.48 -48.72 -40.70
N ALA A 3 4.24 -48.63 -40.25
CA ALA A 3 3.40 -47.43 -40.28
C ALA A 3 3.93 -46.28 -39.41
N LEU A 4 4.49 -46.62 -38.25
CA LEU A 4 5.11 -45.62 -37.35
C LEU A 4 6.42 -45.06 -37.92
N ARG A 5 7.25 -45.89 -38.56
CA ARG A 5 8.46 -45.46 -39.27
C ARG A 5 8.13 -44.53 -40.45
N THR A 6 7.06 -44.82 -41.19
CA THR A 6 6.61 -43.98 -42.33
C THR A 6 6.03 -42.65 -41.84
N ALA A 7 5.31 -42.62 -40.73
CA ALA A 7 4.81 -41.40 -40.11
C ALA A 7 5.95 -40.50 -39.56
N VAL A 8 6.94 -41.12 -38.91
CA VAL A 8 8.15 -40.40 -38.41
C VAL A 8 9.00 -39.88 -39.57
N LEU A 9 9.14 -40.65 -40.67
CA LEU A 9 9.85 -40.18 -41.85
C LEU A 9 9.12 -39.05 -42.57
N LYS A 10 7.78 -39.10 -42.70
CA LYS A 10 6.97 -37.97 -43.21
C LYS A 10 7.05 -36.75 -42.33
N PHE A 11 7.09 -36.91 -40.99
CA PHE A 11 7.29 -35.82 -40.04
C PHE A 11 8.70 -35.25 -40.16
N LYS A 12 9.76 -36.04 -40.23
CA LYS A 12 11.13 -35.57 -40.49
C LYS A 12 11.31 -34.90 -41.85
N GLN A 13 10.64 -35.38 -42.92
CA GLN A 13 10.67 -34.74 -44.24
C GLN A 13 9.96 -33.38 -44.26
N ARG A 14 8.92 -33.16 -43.43
CA ARG A 14 8.29 -31.86 -43.25
C ARG A 14 9.22 -30.82 -42.58
N PHE A 15 10.22 -31.27 -41.84
CA PHE A 15 11.19 -30.39 -41.11
C PHE A 15 12.58 -30.34 -41.76
N LYS A 16 12.79 -30.99 -42.94
CA LYS A 16 14.05 -30.76 -43.68
C LYS A 16 14.14 -29.31 -44.12
N PRO A 17 15.23 -28.59 -43.79
CA PRO A 17 15.43 -27.23 -44.27
C PRO A 17 15.52 -27.26 -45.80
N LYS A 18 14.49 -26.73 -46.46
CA LYS A 18 14.57 -26.43 -47.88
C LYS A 18 15.65 -25.36 -48.10
N GLN A 19 16.33 -25.41 -49.24
CA GLN A 19 17.50 -24.60 -49.63
C GLN A 19 17.44 -23.07 -49.39
N ASN A 20 16.29 -22.53 -48.93
CA ASN A 20 16.10 -21.13 -48.51
C ASN A 20 15.56 -21.01 -47.08
N ALA A 21 16.33 -21.50 -46.13
CA ALA A 21 15.95 -21.46 -44.68
C ALA A 21 15.65 -20.02 -44.19
N THR A 22 16.32 -19.01 -44.69
CA THR A 22 16.10 -17.58 -44.40
C THR A 22 14.77 -17.07 -44.94
N ILE A 23 14.41 -17.40 -46.17
CA ILE A 23 13.13 -17.01 -46.78
C ILE A 23 11.96 -17.72 -46.09
N THR A 24 12.12 -18.98 -45.74
CA THR A 24 11.08 -19.74 -44.98
C THR A 24 10.90 -19.19 -43.56
N ARG A 25 11.98 -18.79 -42.87
CA ARG A 25 11.92 -18.09 -41.59
C ARG A 25 11.22 -16.75 -41.69
N LEU A 26 11.54 -15.94 -42.74
CA LEU A 26 10.90 -14.64 -42.99
C LEU A 26 9.39 -14.79 -43.30
N LYS A 27 9.00 -15.78 -44.11
CA LYS A 27 7.58 -16.06 -44.40
C LYS A 27 6.83 -16.52 -43.14
N ARG A 28 7.42 -17.40 -42.32
CA ARG A 28 6.84 -17.81 -41.04
C ARG A 28 6.71 -16.65 -40.05
N ARG A 29 7.75 -15.79 -39.98
CA ARG A 29 7.70 -14.60 -39.14
C ARG A 29 6.62 -13.61 -39.60
N LYS A 30 6.49 -13.37 -40.90
CA LYS A 30 5.41 -12.51 -41.45
C LYS A 30 4.04 -13.11 -41.19
N ALA A 31 3.85 -14.43 -41.38
CA ALA A 31 2.60 -15.10 -41.08
C ALA A 31 2.25 -15.07 -39.58
N ALA A 32 3.23 -15.26 -38.71
CA ALA A 32 3.02 -15.16 -37.25
C ALA A 32 2.66 -13.72 -36.84
N VAL A 33 3.35 -12.72 -37.37
CA VAL A 33 3.04 -11.32 -37.10
C VAL A 33 1.65 -10.95 -37.62
N SER A 34 1.27 -11.37 -38.83
CA SER A 34 -0.07 -11.09 -39.38
C SER A 34 -1.18 -11.80 -38.58
N LEU A 35 -0.95 -13.02 -38.12
CA LEU A 35 -1.89 -13.73 -37.24
C LEU A 35 -2.03 -13.01 -35.90
N PHE A 36 -0.91 -12.61 -35.30
CA PHE A 36 -0.90 -11.89 -34.05
C PHE A 36 -1.63 -10.53 -34.15
N THR A 37 -1.34 -9.73 -35.18
CA THR A 37 -1.99 -8.44 -35.39
C THR A 37 -3.48 -8.57 -35.65
N ARG A 38 -3.90 -9.63 -36.36
CA ARG A 38 -5.33 -9.91 -36.63
C ARG A 38 -6.10 -10.21 -35.35
N HIS A 39 -5.51 -10.97 -34.42
CA HIS A 39 -6.16 -11.37 -33.17
C HIS A 39 -5.82 -10.49 -31.98
N LEU A 40 -5.00 -9.45 -32.15
CA LEU A 40 -4.51 -8.59 -31.08
C LEU A 40 -5.65 -7.96 -30.27
N THR A 41 -6.74 -7.53 -30.90
CA THR A 41 -7.89 -6.95 -30.19
C THR A 41 -8.56 -7.94 -29.27
N HIS A 42 -8.77 -9.18 -29.74
CA HIS A 42 -9.36 -10.23 -28.91
C HIS A 42 -8.43 -10.59 -27.74
N LEU A 43 -7.13 -10.67 -28.01
CA LEU A 43 -6.13 -10.91 -26.97
C LEU A 43 -6.16 -9.83 -25.89
N MET A 44 -6.20 -8.54 -26.27
CA MET A 44 -6.29 -7.44 -25.31
C MET A 44 -7.55 -7.51 -24.44
N ILE A 45 -8.70 -7.81 -25.06
CA ILE A 45 -9.98 -7.96 -24.32
C ILE A 45 -9.90 -9.13 -23.34
N ILE A 46 -9.35 -10.26 -23.78
CA ILE A 46 -9.18 -11.46 -22.93
C ILE A 46 -8.24 -11.13 -21.75
N LEU A 47 -7.10 -10.48 -22.00
CA LEU A 47 -6.14 -10.13 -20.96
C LEU A 47 -6.77 -9.17 -19.93
N LEU A 48 -7.52 -8.16 -20.37
CA LEU A 48 -8.26 -7.26 -19.47
C LEU A 48 -9.30 -8.04 -18.66
N ALA A 49 -10.13 -8.84 -19.32
CA ALA A 49 -11.18 -9.60 -18.66
C ALA A 49 -10.61 -10.59 -17.62
N VAL A 50 -9.57 -11.33 -17.99
CA VAL A 50 -8.91 -12.27 -17.08
C VAL A 50 -8.24 -11.51 -15.93
N GLY A 51 -7.58 -10.38 -16.19
CA GLY A 51 -6.94 -9.57 -15.15
C GLY A 51 -7.94 -9.04 -14.12
N TYR A 52 -9.08 -8.48 -14.56
CA TYR A 52 -10.12 -8.00 -13.65
C TYR A 52 -10.85 -9.13 -12.92
N LEU A 53 -11.16 -10.24 -13.60
CA LEU A 53 -11.74 -11.41 -12.94
C LEU A 53 -10.79 -11.99 -11.90
N TRP A 54 -9.49 -11.99 -12.17
CA TRP A 54 -8.48 -12.43 -11.20
C TRP A 54 -8.46 -11.55 -9.95
N LEU A 55 -8.53 -10.21 -10.11
CA LEU A 55 -8.66 -9.29 -8.97
C LEU A 55 -9.90 -9.57 -8.13
N LEU A 56 -11.03 -9.85 -8.76
CA LEU A 56 -12.29 -10.17 -8.06
C LEU A 56 -12.25 -11.51 -7.32
N ILE A 57 -11.45 -12.47 -7.80
CA ILE A 57 -11.35 -13.82 -7.20
C ILE A 57 -10.28 -13.87 -6.09
N LEU A 58 -9.48 -12.82 -5.87
CA LEU A 58 -8.45 -12.80 -4.82
C LEU A 58 -8.95 -13.25 -3.43
N PRO A 59 -10.17 -12.91 -2.96
CA PRO A 59 -10.63 -13.37 -1.66
C PRO A 59 -10.91 -14.88 -1.58
N SER A 60 -10.82 -15.61 -2.69
CA SER A 60 -11.09 -17.05 -2.73
C SER A 60 -10.13 -17.85 -1.85
N SER A 61 -10.68 -18.84 -1.13
CA SER A 61 -9.90 -19.77 -0.31
C SER A 61 -8.86 -20.57 -1.08
N ARG A 62 -9.13 -20.82 -2.37
CA ARG A 62 -8.27 -21.64 -3.24
C ARG A 62 -6.93 -20.97 -3.58
N LEU A 63 -6.86 -19.64 -3.55
CA LEU A 63 -5.64 -18.88 -3.82
C LEU A 63 -4.75 -18.71 -2.58
N GLY A 64 -5.31 -18.90 -1.38
CA GLY A 64 -4.57 -18.78 -0.12
C GLY A 64 -3.90 -20.10 0.29
N ARG A 65 -2.79 -19.95 1.03
CA ARG A 65 -2.12 -21.05 1.73
C ARG A 65 -2.21 -20.86 3.22
N GLY A 66 -2.06 -21.92 4.01
CA GLY A 66 -1.91 -21.84 5.45
C GLY A 66 -0.61 -21.12 5.82
N THR A 67 -0.65 -20.33 6.89
CA THR A 67 0.54 -19.69 7.44
C THR A 67 1.46 -20.71 8.09
N TYR A 68 2.76 -20.53 7.94
CA TYR A 68 3.79 -21.33 8.56
C TYR A 68 4.97 -20.42 8.91
N MET A 69 5.85 -20.88 9.78
CA MET A 69 7.11 -20.19 10.04
C MET A 69 8.23 -20.87 9.29
N ASP A 70 9.07 -20.08 8.66
CA ASP A 70 10.22 -20.52 7.88
C ASP A 70 11.50 -20.53 8.73
N GLU A 71 11.59 -19.63 9.70
CA GLU A 71 12.72 -19.52 10.62
C GLU A 71 12.55 -20.43 11.84
N ASN A 72 13.42 -21.42 11.99
CA ASN A 72 13.38 -22.36 13.11
C ASN A 72 13.60 -21.67 14.48
N ALA A 73 14.31 -20.53 14.49
CA ALA A 73 14.57 -19.77 15.70
C ALA A 73 13.30 -19.13 16.29
N LEU A 74 12.25 -18.95 15.49
CA LEU A 74 10.95 -18.38 15.87
C LEU A 74 9.93 -19.45 16.28
N GLN A 75 10.33 -20.51 16.96
CA GLN A 75 9.38 -21.54 17.40
C GLN A 75 8.56 -21.04 18.61
N PRO A 76 7.24 -20.77 18.46
CA PRO A 76 6.40 -20.30 19.54
C PRO A 76 6.06 -21.42 20.51
N ALA A 77 5.66 -21.04 21.72
CA ALA A 77 5.12 -21.95 22.76
C ALA A 77 6.08 -23.02 23.28
N GLN A 78 7.38 -22.92 23.06
CA GLN A 78 8.38 -23.78 23.67
C GLN A 78 8.84 -23.28 25.06
N VAL A 79 8.30 -22.15 25.51
CA VAL A 79 8.73 -21.47 26.73
C VAL A 79 7.57 -21.33 27.70
N ASN A 80 7.74 -21.78 28.92
CA ASN A 80 6.83 -21.45 30.01
C ASN A 80 6.91 -19.96 30.30
N THR A 81 5.75 -19.31 30.44
CA THR A 81 5.64 -17.90 30.79
C THR A 81 5.65 -17.75 32.31
N TYR A 82 6.33 -16.73 32.81
CA TYR A 82 6.40 -16.40 34.23
C TYR A 82 5.49 -15.25 34.64
N TRP A 83 4.89 -14.57 33.67
CA TRP A 83 3.92 -13.52 33.91
C TRP A 83 2.75 -14.03 34.72
N ASN A 84 2.46 -13.38 35.84
CA ASN A 84 1.51 -13.86 36.84
C ASN A 84 0.57 -12.73 37.35
N TRP A 85 -0.31 -13.05 38.28
CA TRP A 85 -1.26 -12.08 38.82
C TRP A 85 -0.61 -10.96 39.64
N GLY A 86 0.57 -11.13 40.17
CA GLY A 86 1.35 -10.06 40.81
C GLY A 86 1.73 -8.97 39.81
N ASP A 87 2.00 -9.35 38.56
CA ASP A 87 2.29 -8.41 37.48
C ASP A 87 1.00 -7.73 37.01
N VAL A 88 -0.13 -8.43 36.97
CA VAL A 88 -1.44 -7.82 36.68
C VAL A 88 -1.77 -6.73 37.70
N ASN A 89 -1.61 -7.02 39.00
CA ASN A 89 -1.83 -6.04 40.07
C ASN A 89 -0.87 -4.83 39.95
N ALA A 90 0.33 -5.04 39.42
CA ALA A 90 1.25 -3.93 39.14
C ALA A 90 0.76 -3.09 37.94
N ALA A 91 0.23 -3.74 36.91
CA ALA A 91 -0.36 -3.04 35.78
C ALA A 91 -1.56 -2.18 36.19
N ASP A 92 -2.42 -2.69 37.02
CA ASP A 92 -3.56 -1.93 37.53
C ASP A 92 -3.11 -0.72 38.35
N ARG A 93 -2.09 -0.85 39.22
CA ARG A 93 -1.52 0.30 39.95
C ARG A 93 -0.93 1.37 39.02
N TYR A 94 -0.20 0.98 37.99
CA TYR A 94 0.29 1.94 36.99
C TYR A 94 -0.86 2.59 36.24
N LEU A 95 -1.91 1.85 35.92
CA LEU A 95 -3.09 2.38 35.28
C LEU A 95 -3.77 3.48 36.11
N GLU A 96 -3.98 3.24 37.42
CA GLU A 96 -4.54 4.24 38.36
C GLU A 96 -3.73 5.55 38.35
N GLN A 97 -2.39 5.45 38.35
CA GLN A 97 -1.52 6.61 38.28
C GLN A 97 -1.63 7.33 36.95
N LEU A 98 -1.72 6.61 35.84
CA LEU A 98 -1.89 7.18 34.51
C LEU A 98 -3.28 7.84 34.34
N GLU A 99 -4.31 7.27 34.96
CA GLU A 99 -5.65 7.87 34.99
C GLU A 99 -5.66 9.17 35.80
N SER A 100 -4.95 9.22 36.93
CA SER A 100 -4.75 10.46 37.68
C SER A 100 -4.05 11.56 36.86
N LEU A 101 -3.05 11.19 36.05
CA LEU A 101 -2.39 12.14 35.12
C LEU A 101 -3.35 12.64 34.03
N ARG A 102 -4.21 11.77 33.50
CA ARG A 102 -5.26 12.13 32.57
C ARG A 102 -6.22 13.14 33.20
N ASP A 103 -6.73 12.81 34.38
CA ASP A 103 -7.76 13.59 35.08
C ASP A 103 -7.25 14.96 35.54
N SER A 104 -5.95 15.07 35.83
CA SER A 104 -5.26 16.34 36.10
C SER A 104 -4.91 17.14 34.82
N ASN A 105 -5.26 16.68 33.63
CA ASN A 105 -4.86 17.28 32.35
C ASN A 105 -3.36 17.55 32.25
N ALA A 106 -2.53 16.60 32.71
CA ALA A 106 -1.09 16.74 32.70
C ALA A 106 -0.55 17.02 31.29
N THR A 107 0.36 17.97 31.18
CA THR A 107 1.02 18.32 29.91
C THR A 107 1.89 17.19 29.39
N SER A 108 2.22 17.19 28.10
CA SER A 108 3.13 16.22 27.48
C SER A 108 4.44 16.08 28.26
N HIS A 109 5.03 17.20 28.68
CA HIS A 109 6.26 17.20 29.47
C HIS A 109 6.08 16.57 30.86
N GLN A 110 4.97 16.87 31.55
CA GLN A 110 4.69 16.26 32.85
C GLN A 110 4.50 14.75 32.75
N ARG A 111 3.80 14.28 31.70
CA ARG A 111 3.61 12.85 31.41
C ARG A 111 4.95 12.16 31.17
N SER A 112 5.80 12.72 30.31
CA SER A 112 7.11 12.13 29.99
C SER A 112 8.06 12.11 31.19
N GLN A 113 8.04 13.14 32.04
CA GLN A 113 8.82 13.17 33.29
C GLN A 113 8.31 12.13 34.31
N PHE A 114 7.01 11.96 34.45
CA PHE A 114 6.45 10.90 35.28
C PHE A 114 6.93 9.52 34.82
N LEU A 115 6.83 9.24 33.51
CA LEU A 115 7.26 7.95 32.93
C LEU A 115 8.76 7.72 33.10
N LYS A 116 9.58 8.75 32.88
CA LYS A 116 11.04 8.70 33.15
C LYS A 116 11.31 8.32 34.62
N ASN A 117 10.61 8.97 35.54
CA ASN A 117 10.80 8.72 36.97
C ASN A 117 10.37 7.31 37.38
N GLU A 118 9.29 6.77 36.79
CA GLU A 118 8.88 5.37 37.04
C GLU A 118 9.94 4.39 36.51
N PHE A 119 10.51 4.61 35.35
CA PHE A 119 11.64 3.80 34.87
C PHE A 119 12.90 3.92 35.75
N LEU A 120 13.20 5.11 36.26
CA LEU A 120 14.31 5.32 37.21
C LEU A 120 14.08 4.58 38.52
N LYS A 121 12.85 4.57 39.06
CA LYS A 121 12.51 3.80 40.28
C LYS A 121 12.73 2.30 40.09
N LEU A 122 12.58 1.82 38.86
CA LEU A 122 12.93 0.44 38.49
C LEU A 122 14.44 0.20 38.34
N GLY A 123 15.27 1.24 38.46
CA GLY A 123 16.72 1.14 38.22
C GLY A 123 17.13 1.08 36.77
N LEU A 124 16.24 1.42 35.84
CA LEU A 124 16.54 1.46 34.41
C LEU A 124 17.10 2.83 34.02
N ALA A 125 18.12 2.83 33.15
CA ALA A 125 18.57 4.04 32.49
C ALA A 125 17.42 4.59 31.64
N SER A 126 16.96 5.82 31.92
CA SER A 126 15.81 6.41 31.26
C SER A 126 16.02 7.89 30.96
N ALA A 127 15.44 8.36 29.88
CA ALA A 127 15.52 9.73 29.43
C ALA A 127 14.19 10.18 28.78
N THR A 128 14.07 11.48 28.57
CA THR A 128 12.99 12.06 27.79
C THR A 128 13.57 12.68 26.52
N GLN A 129 12.74 12.89 25.51
CA GLN A 129 13.09 13.56 24.27
C GLN A 129 11.98 14.53 23.91
N LYS A 130 12.25 15.80 23.87
CA LYS A 130 11.33 16.79 23.30
C LYS A 130 11.50 16.83 21.79
N TYR A 131 10.39 17.06 21.11
CA TYR A 131 10.37 17.22 19.67
C TYR A 131 9.33 18.25 19.24
N SER A 132 9.57 18.84 18.08
CA SER A 132 8.58 19.67 17.40
C SER A 132 8.65 19.46 15.89
N PHE A 133 7.47 19.41 15.26
CA PHE A 133 7.33 19.43 13.81
C PHE A 133 6.74 20.76 13.39
N ILE A 134 7.40 21.42 12.45
CA ILE A 134 6.86 22.61 11.79
C ILE A 134 6.01 22.14 10.62
N SER A 135 4.72 22.46 10.62
CA SER A 135 3.77 22.07 9.57
C SER A 135 2.88 23.23 9.16
N ASN A 136 2.51 23.27 7.87
CA ASN A 136 1.54 24.23 7.34
C ASN A 136 0.12 24.08 7.93
N GLN A 137 -0.14 23.00 8.66
CA GLN A 137 -1.41 22.73 9.34
C GLN A 137 -1.40 23.09 10.83
N GLY A 138 -0.27 23.54 11.35
CA GLY A 138 -0.01 23.86 12.75
C GLY A 138 1.17 23.04 13.28
N ASP A 139 1.91 23.66 14.19
CA ASP A 139 3.09 23.03 14.78
C ASP A 139 2.67 21.96 15.78
N ILE A 140 3.38 20.85 15.78
CA ILE A 140 3.15 19.70 16.67
C ILE A 140 4.33 19.66 17.65
N HIS A 141 4.02 19.68 18.92
CA HIS A 141 5.03 19.59 19.98
C HIS A 141 4.70 18.43 20.90
N GLY A 142 5.73 17.71 21.34
CA GLY A 142 5.56 16.61 22.26
C GLY A 142 6.83 16.24 23.02
N SER A 143 6.70 15.30 23.94
CA SER A 143 7.82 14.76 24.71
C SER A 143 7.66 13.27 24.92
N ASN A 144 8.59 12.51 24.36
CA ASN A 144 8.68 11.06 24.51
C ASN A 144 9.39 10.69 25.81
N ALA A 145 9.08 9.50 26.36
CA ALA A 145 9.85 8.91 27.43
C ALA A 145 10.37 7.52 26.97
N TYR A 146 11.61 7.21 27.28
CA TYR A 146 12.19 5.93 26.93
C TYR A 146 13.20 5.46 27.98
N ALA A 147 13.40 4.12 28.03
CA ALA A 147 14.33 3.49 28.93
C ALA A 147 15.00 2.30 28.26
N ILE A 148 16.18 1.93 28.73
CA ILE A 148 16.95 0.80 28.21
C ILE A 148 17.21 -0.19 29.33
N LEU A 149 16.77 -1.42 29.16
CA LEU A 149 17.21 -2.58 29.91
C LEU A 149 18.39 -3.20 29.17
N ALA A 150 19.58 -2.97 29.71
CA ALA A 150 20.81 -3.49 29.14
C ALA A 150 20.86 -5.03 29.28
N SER A 151 21.26 -5.69 28.20
CA SER A 151 21.43 -7.15 28.19
C SER A 151 22.54 -7.58 29.15
N PRO A 152 22.26 -8.50 30.09
CA PRO A 152 23.29 -9.05 30.98
C PRO A 152 24.20 -10.08 30.28
N ARG A 153 23.83 -10.59 29.11
CA ARG A 153 24.51 -11.70 28.42
C ARG A 153 25.09 -11.33 27.05
N GLY A 154 24.70 -10.20 26.48
CA GLY A 154 25.10 -9.79 25.13
C GLY A 154 26.11 -8.65 25.09
N PRO A 155 26.73 -8.41 23.93
CA PRO A 155 27.68 -7.32 23.72
C PRO A 155 27.02 -5.94 23.60
N ARG A 156 25.69 -5.82 23.80
CA ARG A 156 24.87 -4.62 23.64
C ARG A 156 24.84 -4.03 22.23
N ASN A 157 25.10 -4.86 21.22
CA ASN A 157 25.08 -4.44 19.82
C ASN A 157 23.71 -4.63 19.15
N GLU A 158 22.79 -5.29 19.84
CA GLU A 158 21.48 -5.67 19.33
C GLU A 158 20.38 -5.30 20.32
N ALA A 159 19.29 -4.81 19.80
CA ALA A 159 18.15 -4.38 20.60
C ALA A 159 16.82 -4.87 20.04
N MET A 160 15.84 -4.99 20.95
CA MET A 160 14.41 -5.15 20.67
C MET A 160 13.65 -3.97 21.28
N VAL A 161 12.58 -3.53 20.63
CA VAL A 161 11.76 -2.42 21.15
C VAL A 161 10.39 -2.91 21.57
N ILE A 162 9.95 -2.46 22.73
CA ILE A 162 8.57 -2.55 23.20
C ILE A 162 8.06 -1.11 23.30
N SER A 163 6.99 -0.81 22.59
CA SER A 163 6.47 0.55 22.57
C SER A 163 4.97 0.63 22.79
N ALA A 164 4.54 1.78 23.25
CA ALA A 164 3.15 2.23 23.24
C ALA A 164 3.11 3.71 22.93
N SER A 165 2.12 4.15 22.18
CA SER A 165 1.81 5.56 22.01
C SER A 165 0.79 6.00 23.06
N TRP A 166 0.81 7.28 23.42
CA TRP A 166 -0.18 7.85 24.35
C TRP A 166 -1.60 7.82 23.79
N LEU A 167 -1.73 8.02 22.46
CA LEU A 167 -2.99 7.87 21.75
C LEU A 167 -3.08 6.49 21.09
N SER A 168 -4.27 5.91 21.15
CA SER A 168 -4.58 4.65 20.48
C SER A 168 -4.81 4.88 18.98
N ARG A 169 -4.59 3.82 18.20
CA ARG A 169 -5.02 3.76 16.81
C ARG A 169 -6.55 3.80 16.63
N THR A 170 -7.31 3.56 17.68
CA THR A 170 -8.78 3.67 17.63
C THR A 170 -9.19 5.07 17.18
N GLY A 171 -9.98 5.15 16.11
CA GLY A 171 -10.24 6.44 15.46
C GLY A 171 -8.99 7.05 14.79
N GLU A 172 -7.95 6.21 14.55
CA GLU A 172 -6.68 6.58 13.93
C GLU A 172 -5.94 7.73 14.65
N GLY A 173 -5.90 7.64 15.98
CA GLY A 173 -5.23 8.62 16.84
C GLY A 173 -6.11 9.82 17.22
N ASN A 174 -7.40 9.75 16.93
CA ASN A 174 -8.32 10.85 17.18
C ASN A 174 -8.86 10.86 18.64
N GLY A 175 -7.98 11.16 19.58
CA GLY A 175 -8.33 11.43 20.97
C GLY A 175 -8.53 10.23 21.90
N THR A 176 -8.60 8.99 21.42
CA THR A 176 -8.68 7.82 22.28
C THR A 176 -7.33 7.55 22.94
N LEU A 177 -7.31 7.44 24.27
CA LEU A 177 -6.10 7.21 25.03
C LEU A 177 -5.75 5.71 25.10
N ASN A 178 -4.46 5.41 25.10
CA ASN A 178 -3.90 4.07 25.20
C ASN A 178 -3.27 3.83 26.61
N LEU A 179 -3.96 4.23 27.68
CA LEU A 179 -3.41 4.16 29.03
C LEU A 179 -3.05 2.74 29.47
N ARG A 180 -3.85 1.74 29.08
CA ARG A 180 -3.56 0.34 29.38
C ARG A 180 -2.37 -0.20 28.60
N GLY A 181 -2.17 0.25 27.36
CA GLY A 181 -0.97 -0.07 26.58
C GLY A 181 0.29 0.49 27.26
N VAL A 182 0.24 1.76 27.70
CA VAL A 182 1.33 2.40 28.45
C VAL A 182 1.60 1.69 29.78
N SER A 183 0.55 1.38 30.55
CA SER A 183 0.66 0.60 31.79
C SER A 183 1.29 -0.78 31.55
N THR A 184 0.93 -1.45 30.44
CA THR A 184 1.53 -2.74 30.06
C THR A 184 3.03 -2.61 29.81
N VAL A 185 3.48 -1.54 29.13
CA VAL A 185 4.92 -1.30 28.86
C VAL A 185 5.69 -1.07 30.17
N LEU A 186 5.15 -0.24 31.10
CA LEU A 186 5.78 -0.02 32.42
C LEU A 186 5.88 -1.31 33.22
N THR A 187 4.82 -2.11 33.22
CA THR A 187 4.79 -3.37 33.96
C THR A 187 5.74 -4.40 33.33
N LEU A 188 5.83 -4.44 32.00
CA LEU A 188 6.81 -5.28 31.30
C LEU A 188 8.24 -4.86 31.66
N ALA A 189 8.53 -3.56 31.75
CA ALA A 189 9.84 -3.07 32.16
C ALA A 189 10.20 -3.59 33.56
N ARG A 190 9.26 -3.51 34.53
CA ARG A 190 9.42 -4.09 35.86
C ARG A 190 9.60 -5.60 35.84
N PHE A 191 8.82 -6.31 35.04
CA PHE A 191 8.85 -7.77 34.97
C PHE A 191 10.16 -8.27 34.33
N LEU A 192 10.56 -7.72 33.19
CA LEU A 192 11.67 -8.23 32.38
C LEU A 192 13.03 -8.04 33.06
N GLN A 193 13.21 -7.01 33.88
CA GLN A 193 14.46 -6.79 34.61
C GLN A 193 14.78 -7.86 35.65
N ASN A 194 13.77 -8.60 36.14
CA ASN A 194 13.98 -9.66 37.11
C ASN A 194 14.61 -10.92 36.50
N TYR A 195 14.78 -10.96 35.19
CA TYR A 195 15.29 -12.13 34.46
C TYR A 195 16.56 -11.82 33.72
N SER A 196 17.62 -12.58 33.97
CA SER A 196 18.95 -12.43 33.36
C SER A 196 19.11 -13.20 32.05
N LEU A 197 18.01 -13.57 31.38
CA LEU A 197 18.05 -14.42 30.16
C LEU A 197 18.18 -13.65 28.85
N TRP A 198 18.10 -12.34 28.89
CA TRP A 198 18.10 -11.49 27.70
C TRP A 198 19.49 -11.40 27.08
N ALA A 199 19.59 -11.76 25.79
CA ALA A 199 20.82 -11.63 25.00
C ALA A 199 20.86 -10.30 24.24
N LYS A 200 19.70 -9.67 24.02
CA LYS A 200 19.53 -8.38 23.35
C LYS A 200 19.07 -7.33 24.35
N ASP A 201 19.49 -6.10 24.14
CA ASP A 201 18.95 -4.98 24.92
C ASP A 201 17.45 -4.82 24.64
N ILE A 202 16.71 -4.39 25.64
CA ILE A 202 15.28 -4.11 25.50
C ILE A 202 15.05 -2.61 25.71
N ILE A 203 14.56 -1.95 24.67
CA ILE A 203 14.25 -0.53 24.70
C ILE A 203 12.74 -0.39 24.91
N PHE A 204 12.35 0.32 25.95
CA PHE A 204 10.98 0.70 26.22
C PHE A 204 10.77 2.11 25.71
N VAL A 205 9.78 2.34 24.83
CA VAL A 205 9.47 3.66 24.30
C VAL A 205 8.00 3.95 24.50
N ILE A 206 7.70 5.03 25.20
CA ILE A 206 6.35 5.58 25.31
C ILE A 206 6.34 6.91 24.58
N SER A 207 5.75 6.89 23.38
CA SER A 207 5.69 8.07 22.53
C SER A 207 4.48 8.93 22.85
N ASP A 208 4.67 10.24 22.80
CA ASP A 208 3.56 11.19 22.85
C ASP A 208 2.81 11.21 21.50
N GLY A 209 1.57 11.67 21.50
CA GLY A 209 0.73 11.64 20.31
C GLY A 209 0.39 10.23 19.83
N TYR A 210 0.27 10.07 18.54
CA TYR A 210 0.00 8.76 17.91
C TYR A 210 1.19 8.28 17.06
N LEU A 211 1.47 8.93 15.93
CA LEU A 211 2.57 8.56 15.02
C LEU A 211 3.78 9.50 15.16
N ASP A 212 3.53 10.76 15.42
CA ASP A 212 4.50 11.85 15.43
C ASP A 212 5.64 11.65 16.44
N GLY A 213 5.30 11.34 17.71
CA GLY A 213 6.30 11.12 18.75
C GLY A 213 7.26 9.97 18.43
N MET A 214 6.72 8.82 17.99
CA MET A 214 7.55 7.69 17.62
C MET A 214 8.39 7.99 16.37
N HIS A 215 7.83 8.75 15.41
CA HIS A 215 8.57 9.15 14.22
C HIS A 215 9.78 10.02 14.59
N ALA A 216 9.59 11.01 15.47
CA ALA A 216 10.67 11.85 15.98
C ALA A 216 11.75 11.00 16.69
N TRP A 217 11.34 10.07 17.57
CA TRP A 217 12.27 9.20 18.27
C TRP A 217 13.11 8.35 17.31
N LEU A 218 12.47 7.68 16.35
CA LEU A 218 13.15 6.84 15.37
C LEU A 218 14.09 7.62 14.46
N LYS A 219 13.71 8.84 14.04
CA LYS A 219 14.56 9.72 13.21
C LYS A 219 15.87 10.04 13.92
N VAL A 220 15.79 10.40 15.20
CA VAL A 220 16.99 10.73 15.97
C VAL A 220 17.81 9.47 16.29
N TYR A 221 17.15 8.35 16.64
CA TYR A 221 17.85 7.08 16.90
C TYR A 221 18.69 6.60 15.72
N HIS A 222 18.21 6.82 14.50
CA HIS A 222 18.91 6.45 13.27
C HIS A 222 19.67 7.61 12.62
N GLU A 223 19.85 8.74 13.33
CA GLU A 223 20.61 9.92 12.87
C GLU A 223 20.13 10.42 11.49
N THR A 224 18.84 10.27 11.20
CA THR A 224 18.26 10.72 9.92
C THR A 224 17.65 12.11 10.06
N GLN A 225 18.18 13.07 9.30
CA GLN A 225 17.71 14.44 9.30
C GLN A 225 16.36 14.57 8.55
N GLN A 226 15.53 15.45 9.07
CA GLN A 226 14.29 15.89 8.42
C GLN A 226 14.14 17.39 8.64
N SER A 227 13.97 18.15 7.57
CA SER A 227 14.06 19.62 7.57
C SER A 227 13.03 20.33 8.45
N ASN A 228 11.88 19.70 8.68
CA ASN A 228 10.79 20.26 9.49
C ASN A 228 10.68 19.60 10.88
N LEU A 229 11.66 18.81 11.28
CA LEU A 229 11.75 18.20 12.61
C LEU A 229 12.88 18.86 13.39
N ASP A 230 12.52 19.41 14.54
CA ASP A 230 13.46 19.79 15.59
C ASP A 230 13.24 18.86 16.80
N ALA A 231 14.27 18.09 17.16
CA ALA A 231 14.18 17.13 18.23
C ALA A 231 15.48 17.06 19.03
N GLU A 232 15.36 16.97 20.33
CA GLU A 232 16.51 16.79 21.22
C GLU A 232 17.25 15.47 20.88
N PRO A 233 18.59 15.47 20.90
CA PRO A 233 19.36 14.26 20.74
C PRO A 233 19.04 13.25 21.85
N LEU A 234 19.12 11.95 21.53
CA LEU A 234 18.89 10.92 22.54
C LEU A 234 20.08 10.83 23.51
N GLU A 235 19.80 10.95 24.80
CA GLU A 235 20.81 10.78 25.86
C GLU A 235 21.30 9.33 25.99
N LEU A 236 20.42 8.37 25.64
CA LEU A 236 20.67 6.94 25.72
C LEU A 236 20.47 6.31 24.35
N ALA A 237 21.40 5.47 23.95
CA ALA A 237 21.33 4.67 22.74
C ALA A 237 21.75 3.22 23.03
N SER A 238 21.29 2.31 22.21
CA SER A 238 21.67 0.90 22.23
C SER A 238 22.14 0.47 20.83
N GLY A 239 22.27 -0.82 20.62
CA GLY A 239 22.68 -1.40 19.35
C GLY A 239 21.60 -1.33 18.26
N VAL A 240 21.79 -2.11 17.21
CA VAL A 240 20.88 -2.18 16.07
C VAL A 240 19.55 -2.80 16.50
N ILE A 241 18.45 -2.12 16.25
CA ILE A 241 17.09 -2.64 16.52
C ILE A 241 16.76 -3.72 15.49
N TRP A 242 16.43 -4.90 15.95
CA TRP A 242 16.06 -6.04 15.11
C TRP A 242 14.55 -6.14 14.89
N THR A 243 13.81 -6.02 15.98
CA THR A 243 12.35 -6.18 15.99
C THR A 243 11.70 -5.19 16.96
N ALA A 244 10.43 -4.87 16.71
CA ALA A 244 9.65 -4.03 17.60
C ALA A 244 8.22 -4.57 17.76
N LEU A 245 7.69 -4.49 18.97
CA LEU A 245 6.28 -4.75 19.28
C LEU A 245 5.67 -3.46 19.80
N ASN A 246 4.62 -2.99 19.14
CA ASN A 246 3.83 -1.88 19.64
C ASN A 246 2.55 -2.41 20.29
N ILE A 247 2.24 -1.94 21.50
CA ILE A 247 1.09 -2.37 22.29
C ILE A 247 0.03 -1.26 22.23
N ASP A 248 -1.16 -1.63 21.81
CA ASP A 248 -2.31 -0.74 21.77
C ASP A 248 -3.52 -1.40 22.44
N TYR A 249 -3.86 -0.92 23.64
CA TYR A 249 -4.91 -1.47 24.50
C TYR A 249 -5.83 -0.34 25.01
N PRO A 250 -6.79 0.12 24.17
CA PRO A 250 -7.64 1.26 24.52
C PRO A 250 -8.81 0.93 25.43
N GLY A 251 -9.28 -0.33 25.43
CA GLY A 251 -10.47 -0.75 26.17
C GLY A 251 -10.17 -1.27 27.59
N HIS A 252 -11.22 -1.53 28.39
CA HIS A 252 -11.07 -2.12 29.71
C HIS A 252 -10.64 -3.60 29.63
N SER A 253 -11.27 -4.35 28.74
CA SER A 253 -10.97 -5.74 28.42
C SER A 253 -11.08 -5.96 26.93
N PHE A 254 -10.69 -7.13 26.46
CA PHE A 254 -10.72 -7.44 25.04
C PHE A 254 -11.19 -8.88 24.78
N SER A 255 -11.71 -9.10 23.59
CA SER A 255 -12.14 -10.42 23.14
C SER A 255 -11.11 -11.10 22.24
N HIS A 256 -10.47 -10.33 21.36
CA HIS A 256 -9.54 -10.80 20.33
C HIS A 256 -8.31 -9.90 20.30
N LEU A 257 -7.21 -10.43 19.75
CA LEU A 257 -6.08 -9.61 19.36
C LEU A 257 -6.12 -9.31 17.86
N GLY A 258 -6.15 -8.02 17.53
CA GLY A 258 -5.98 -7.52 16.18
C GLY A 258 -4.50 -7.38 15.84
N LEU A 259 -4.08 -7.92 14.72
CA LEU A 259 -2.73 -7.73 14.21
C LEU A 259 -2.74 -6.68 13.09
N PHE A 260 -1.95 -5.63 13.27
CA PHE A 260 -1.72 -4.58 12.30
C PHE A 260 -0.27 -4.62 11.86
N PHE A 261 -0.03 -4.55 10.55
CA PHE A 261 1.28 -4.86 10.01
C PHE A 261 1.70 -4.02 8.79
N GLU A 262 0.82 -3.19 8.21
CA GLU A 262 1.20 -2.35 7.08
C GLU A 262 2.05 -1.16 7.53
N GLY A 263 3.16 -0.98 6.84
CA GLY A 263 4.09 0.12 7.06
C GLY A 263 3.95 1.25 6.05
N LEU A 264 4.71 2.30 6.28
CA LEU A 264 4.75 3.46 5.40
C LEU A 264 5.23 3.09 4.00
N ASN A 265 4.61 3.72 3.00
CA ASN A 265 4.92 3.53 1.58
C ASN A 265 4.77 2.07 1.09
N GLY A 266 3.83 1.31 1.69
CA GLY A 266 3.50 -0.05 1.29
C GLY A 266 4.47 -1.13 1.78
N ARG A 267 5.37 -0.82 2.71
CA ARG A 267 6.28 -1.80 3.30
C ARG A 267 5.54 -2.77 4.22
N LEU A 268 6.03 -3.99 4.29
CA LEU A 268 5.52 -5.04 5.16
C LEU A 268 6.66 -5.60 6.02
N PRO A 269 6.37 -6.08 7.24
CA PRO A 269 7.35 -6.81 8.04
C PRO A 269 7.53 -8.22 7.50
N ASN A 270 8.53 -8.92 8.00
CA ASN A 270 8.68 -10.35 7.80
C ASN A 270 7.43 -11.08 8.31
N GLN A 271 6.86 -11.95 7.46
CA GLN A 271 5.66 -12.70 7.78
C GLN A 271 5.85 -13.63 8.98
N ASP A 272 7.06 -14.13 9.23
CA ASP A 272 7.34 -15.04 10.33
C ASP A 272 7.11 -14.39 11.70
N LEU A 273 7.38 -13.09 11.84
CA LEU A 273 7.03 -12.34 13.04
C LEU A 273 5.53 -12.37 13.32
N LEU A 274 4.71 -12.08 12.29
CA LEU A 274 3.24 -12.13 12.39
C LEU A 274 2.75 -13.52 12.75
N ASN A 275 3.24 -14.54 12.06
CA ASN A 275 2.84 -15.93 12.27
C ASN A 275 3.23 -16.42 13.65
N SER A 276 4.41 -16.00 14.15
CA SER A 276 4.87 -16.33 15.50
C SER A 276 3.95 -15.75 16.56
N VAL A 277 3.67 -14.44 16.49
CA VAL A 277 2.79 -13.76 17.46
C VAL A 277 1.36 -14.31 17.40
N GLN A 278 0.84 -14.58 16.19
CA GLN A 278 -0.47 -15.19 16.01
C GLN A 278 -0.57 -16.57 16.68
N ARG A 279 0.45 -17.43 16.51
CA ARG A 279 0.48 -18.75 17.16
C ARG A 279 0.64 -18.64 18.67
N ILE A 280 1.51 -17.76 19.15
CA ILE A 280 1.70 -17.50 20.58
C ILE A 280 0.39 -17.01 21.20
N ALA A 281 -0.30 -16.07 20.59
CA ALA A 281 -1.57 -15.56 21.08
C ALA A 281 -2.61 -16.69 21.20
N ARG A 282 -2.70 -17.56 20.19
CA ARG A 282 -3.67 -18.65 20.16
C ARG A 282 -3.33 -19.79 21.12
N TYR A 283 -2.08 -20.23 21.20
CA TYR A 283 -1.69 -21.42 21.96
C TYR A 283 -1.20 -21.10 23.37
N THR A 284 -0.43 -20.03 23.57
CA THR A 284 0.09 -19.63 24.88
C THR A 284 -0.90 -18.71 25.61
N GLY A 285 -1.42 -17.71 24.90
CA GLY A 285 -2.37 -16.74 25.47
C GLY A 285 -3.81 -17.22 25.52
N GLN A 286 -4.17 -18.24 24.73
CA GLN A 286 -5.55 -18.72 24.52
C GLN A 286 -6.50 -17.61 24.05
N VAL A 287 -5.96 -16.64 23.30
CA VAL A 287 -6.68 -15.50 22.76
C VAL A 287 -6.87 -15.70 21.26
N PRO A 288 -8.09 -15.61 20.74
CA PRO A 288 -8.34 -15.62 19.31
C PRO A 288 -7.74 -14.37 18.66
N VAL A 289 -7.24 -14.55 17.44
CA VAL A 289 -6.56 -13.50 16.66
C VAL A 289 -7.37 -13.15 15.43
N THR A 290 -7.47 -11.86 15.15
CA THR A 290 -8.07 -11.34 13.92
C THR A 290 -7.05 -10.49 13.14
N VAL A 291 -7.25 -10.36 11.84
CA VAL A 291 -6.56 -9.35 11.05
C VAL A 291 -7.33 -8.04 11.26
N TYR A 292 -6.67 -7.01 11.75
CA TYR A 292 -7.26 -5.73 12.15
C TYR A 292 -8.17 -5.85 13.39
N ASP A 293 -9.26 -5.10 13.41
CA ASP A 293 -10.17 -4.92 14.56
C ASP A 293 -11.59 -5.43 14.33
N HIS A 294 -11.86 -6.08 13.19
CA HIS A 294 -13.17 -6.64 12.92
C HIS A 294 -13.20 -8.15 13.06
N LEU A 295 -14.20 -8.62 13.79
CA LEU A 295 -14.34 -10.02 14.13
C LEU A 295 -14.76 -10.86 12.91
N ASP A 296 -14.38 -12.14 12.92
CA ASP A 296 -14.93 -13.13 12.01
C ASP A 296 -16.43 -13.30 12.29
N TRP A 297 -17.22 -13.61 11.26
CA TRP A 297 -18.64 -13.87 11.39
C TRP A 297 -18.96 -15.05 12.33
N ARG A 298 -17.99 -15.94 12.56
CA ARG A 298 -18.09 -17.09 13.47
C ARG A 298 -18.02 -16.66 14.94
N ASP A 299 -17.27 -15.62 15.22
CA ASP A 299 -16.99 -15.13 16.58
C ASP A 299 -17.93 -13.98 16.97
N SER A 300 -18.69 -13.45 16.01
CA SER A 300 -19.62 -12.34 16.26
C SER A 300 -20.99 -12.88 16.68
N SER A 301 -21.35 -12.65 17.93
CA SER A 301 -22.72 -12.87 18.43
C SER A 301 -23.73 -11.85 17.88
N LYS A 302 -23.27 -10.69 17.42
CA LYS A 302 -24.05 -9.68 16.72
C LYS A 302 -24.00 -10.00 15.24
N GLN A 303 -25.17 -10.14 14.62
CA GLN A 303 -25.34 -10.27 13.19
C GLN A 303 -24.37 -9.32 12.48
N SER A 304 -23.30 -9.87 11.88
CA SER A 304 -22.36 -9.07 11.09
C SER A 304 -23.18 -8.28 10.07
N SER A 305 -22.87 -7.01 9.91
CA SER A 305 -23.51 -6.15 8.90
C SER A 305 -23.18 -6.69 7.51
N GLU A 306 -23.92 -7.72 7.10
CA GLU A 306 -23.82 -8.29 5.77
C GLU A 306 -24.33 -7.23 4.78
N PRO A 307 -23.71 -7.10 3.62
CA PRO A 307 -24.14 -6.13 2.63
C PRO A 307 -25.63 -6.33 2.31
N SER A 308 -26.44 -5.32 2.56
CA SER A 308 -27.91 -5.38 2.39
C SER A 308 -28.36 -5.66 0.96
N PHE A 309 -27.47 -5.43 -0.03
CA PHE A 309 -27.75 -5.67 -1.45
C PHE A 309 -27.69 -7.15 -1.86
N LEU A 310 -27.17 -8.05 -0.99
CA LEU A 310 -27.11 -9.47 -1.31
C LEU A 310 -28.48 -10.14 -1.13
N PRO A 311 -28.92 -11.00 -2.09
CA PRO A 311 -30.12 -11.83 -1.93
C PRO A 311 -30.05 -12.69 -0.67
N SER A 312 -31.19 -12.91 -0.02
CA SER A 312 -31.27 -13.67 1.25
C SER A 312 -30.69 -15.08 1.16
N SER A 313 -30.84 -15.75 0.01
CA SER A 313 -30.27 -17.07 -0.25
C SER A 313 -28.74 -17.11 -0.21
N LEU A 314 -28.07 -16.03 -0.60
CA LEU A 314 -26.60 -15.92 -0.59
C LEU A 314 -26.08 -15.47 0.78
N ARG A 315 -26.85 -14.68 1.55
CA ARG A 315 -26.44 -14.20 2.88
C ARG A 315 -26.19 -15.34 3.88
N HIS A 316 -26.94 -16.43 3.78
CA HIS A 316 -26.85 -17.54 4.72
C HIS A 316 -25.78 -18.57 4.33
N ASN A 317 -25.21 -18.48 3.11
CA ASN A 317 -24.18 -19.40 2.66
C ASN A 317 -22.84 -19.11 3.36
N SER A 318 -22.28 -20.12 4.01
CA SER A 318 -21.01 -20.03 4.74
C SER A 318 -19.82 -19.64 3.84
N GLU A 319 -19.79 -20.12 2.58
CA GLU A 319 -18.74 -19.77 1.62
C GLU A 319 -18.78 -18.28 1.24
N VAL A 320 -20.00 -17.72 1.09
CA VAL A 320 -20.17 -16.29 0.79
C VAL A 320 -19.76 -15.44 1.98
N LYS A 321 -20.10 -15.85 3.21
CA LYS A 321 -19.67 -15.17 4.43
C LYS A 321 -18.15 -15.17 4.55
N GLU A 322 -17.52 -16.32 4.33
CA GLU A 322 -16.07 -16.44 4.37
C GLU A 322 -15.38 -15.62 3.27
N PHE A 323 -15.93 -15.61 2.06
CA PHE A 323 -15.44 -14.76 0.96
C PHE A 323 -15.56 -13.28 1.31
N THR A 324 -16.68 -12.85 1.87
CA THR A 324 -16.91 -11.45 2.28
C THR A 324 -15.96 -11.01 3.38
N TYR A 325 -15.72 -11.86 4.37
CA TYR A 325 -14.75 -11.59 5.44
C TYR A 325 -13.33 -11.39 4.88
N ARG A 326 -12.89 -12.30 4.00
CA ARG A 326 -11.57 -12.19 3.32
C ARG A 326 -11.49 -10.96 2.42
N ALA A 327 -12.57 -10.67 1.68
CA ALA A 327 -12.63 -9.49 0.84
C ALA A 327 -12.50 -8.19 1.67
N ARG A 328 -13.14 -8.13 2.84
CA ARG A 328 -13.02 -7.00 3.77
C ARG A 328 -11.56 -6.81 4.24
N ASN A 329 -10.89 -7.90 4.63
CA ASN A 329 -9.48 -7.86 5.01
C ASN A 329 -8.60 -7.34 3.87
N LEU A 330 -8.78 -7.85 2.64
CA LEU A 330 -8.01 -7.42 1.48
C LEU A 330 -8.28 -5.97 1.09
N ILE A 331 -9.53 -5.53 1.10
CA ILE A 331 -9.90 -4.13 0.80
C ILE A 331 -9.25 -3.19 1.81
N ARG A 332 -9.23 -3.56 3.08
CA ARG A 332 -8.58 -2.77 4.12
C ARG A 332 -7.06 -2.73 3.96
N ASN A 333 -6.44 -3.87 3.67
CA ASN A 333 -5.02 -3.95 3.33
C ASN A 333 -4.70 -3.04 2.12
N PHE A 334 -5.51 -3.11 1.06
CA PHE A 334 -5.37 -2.22 -0.10
C PHE A 334 -5.53 -0.75 0.28
N GLY A 335 -6.45 -0.43 1.19
CA GLY A 335 -6.65 0.93 1.69
C GLY A 335 -5.42 1.51 2.37
N TYR A 336 -4.73 0.75 3.23
CA TYR A 336 -3.49 1.18 3.86
C TYR A 336 -2.32 1.22 2.88
N GLN A 337 -2.06 0.12 2.21
CA GLN A 337 -0.90 0.01 1.32
C GLN A 337 -0.98 0.94 0.10
N ALA A 338 -2.13 1.08 -0.55
CA ALA A 338 -2.28 1.95 -1.72
C ALA A 338 -2.07 3.42 -1.36
N LYS A 339 -2.55 3.85 -0.20
CA LYS A 339 -2.30 5.20 0.33
C LYS A 339 -0.90 5.36 0.93
N GLY A 340 -0.15 4.27 1.08
CA GLY A 340 1.15 4.28 1.74
C GLY A 340 1.10 4.61 3.24
N ARG A 341 -0.07 4.49 3.88
CA ARG A 341 -0.26 4.77 5.30
C ARG A 341 0.20 3.60 6.16
N ALA A 342 0.79 3.91 7.29
CA ALA A 342 0.97 2.94 8.35
C ALA A 342 -0.38 2.59 8.98
N SER A 343 -0.65 1.31 9.22
CA SER A 343 -1.85 0.88 9.95
C SER A 343 -1.73 1.00 11.47
N GLY A 344 -0.56 1.42 11.95
CA GLY A 344 -0.24 1.67 13.35
C GLY A 344 1.18 2.19 13.53
N VAL A 345 1.59 2.45 14.76
CA VAL A 345 2.92 2.98 15.11
C VAL A 345 4.06 2.09 14.60
N HIS A 346 3.86 0.77 14.56
CA HIS A 346 4.83 -0.19 14.04
C HIS A 346 5.29 0.13 12.61
N GLY A 347 4.43 0.73 11.79
CA GLY A 347 4.75 1.01 10.39
C GLY A 347 5.88 2.04 10.20
N LEU A 348 6.20 2.82 11.23
CA LEU A 348 7.32 3.75 11.23
C LEU A 348 8.67 3.03 11.30
N TYR A 349 8.74 1.92 12.02
CA TYR A 349 9.94 1.08 12.12
C TYR A 349 10.35 0.48 10.77
N HIS A 350 9.38 0.19 9.90
CA HIS A 350 9.64 -0.38 8.58
C HIS A 350 10.45 0.56 7.66
N GLN A 351 10.47 1.87 7.92
CA GLN A 351 11.36 2.79 7.19
C GLN A 351 12.83 2.43 7.39
N PHE A 352 13.16 1.92 8.56
CA PHE A 352 14.51 1.55 8.98
C PHE A 352 14.78 0.05 8.84
N ARG A 353 13.92 -0.69 8.11
CA ARG A 353 14.00 -2.13 7.92
C ARG A 353 13.97 -2.93 9.23
N ILE A 354 13.23 -2.43 10.19
CA ILE A 354 12.97 -3.11 11.46
C ILE A 354 11.63 -3.81 11.32
N ASP A 355 11.60 -5.12 11.58
CA ASP A 355 10.37 -5.90 11.58
C ASP A 355 9.53 -5.53 12.82
N ALA A 356 8.34 -5.01 12.59
CA ALA A 356 7.48 -4.54 13.66
C ALA A 356 6.01 -4.79 13.36
N ILE A 357 5.22 -4.99 14.43
CA ILE A 357 3.77 -5.13 14.37
C ILE A 357 3.12 -4.38 15.53
N THR A 358 1.84 -3.99 15.36
CA THR A 358 1.02 -3.54 16.49
C THR A 358 0.09 -4.66 16.92
N ILE A 359 0.16 -5.00 18.19
CA ILE A 359 -0.76 -5.88 18.88
C ILE A 359 -1.88 -5.01 19.45
N PHE A 360 -3.05 -5.11 18.85
CA PHE A 360 -4.22 -4.32 19.22
C PHE A 360 -5.21 -5.17 20.00
N ALA A 361 -5.46 -4.79 21.25
CA ALA A 361 -6.48 -5.42 22.08
C ALA A 361 -7.86 -4.92 21.65
N VAL A 362 -8.63 -5.74 20.92
CA VAL A 362 -9.94 -5.36 20.40
C VAL A 362 -10.92 -5.11 21.53
N PRO A 363 -11.37 -3.86 21.77
CA PRO A 363 -12.21 -3.54 22.93
C PRO A 363 -13.51 -4.32 22.93
N ALA A 364 -13.77 -5.02 24.02
CA ALA A 364 -15.01 -5.75 24.24
C ALA A 364 -15.19 -6.04 25.73
N THR A 365 -16.40 -6.35 26.14
CA THR A 365 -16.64 -7.04 27.42
C THR A 365 -16.21 -8.49 27.25
N GLY A 366 -14.91 -8.75 27.36
CA GLY A 366 -14.33 -10.04 27.04
C GLY A 366 -13.59 -10.67 28.22
N PRO A 367 -13.16 -11.94 28.09
CA PRO A 367 -12.52 -12.66 29.18
C PRO A 367 -11.02 -12.29 29.34
N HIS A 368 -10.46 -11.49 28.43
CA HIS A 368 -9.04 -11.23 28.37
C HIS A 368 -8.67 -9.83 28.87
N GLY A 369 -7.53 -9.74 29.55
CA GLY A 369 -7.00 -8.51 30.11
C GLY A 369 -5.47 -8.54 30.17
N PHE A 370 -4.87 -7.81 31.12
CA PHE A 370 -3.42 -7.74 31.29
C PHE A 370 -2.74 -9.10 31.41
N HIS A 371 -3.42 -10.10 32.06
CA HIS A 371 -2.85 -11.44 32.23
C HIS A 371 -2.56 -12.12 30.89
N ALA A 372 -3.54 -12.14 30.00
CA ALA A 372 -3.37 -12.76 28.68
C ALA A 372 -2.35 -11.99 27.80
N LEU A 373 -2.46 -10.65 27.78
CA LEU A 373 -1.57 -9.80 26.98
C LEU A 373 -0.12 -9.93 27.43
N GLY A 374 0.16 -9.88 28.74
CA GLY A 374 1.51 -10.00 29.27
C GLY A 374 2.17 -11.34 28.92
N ARG A 375 1.43 -12.45 29.03
CA ARG A 375 1.93 -13.79 28.62
C ARG A 375 2.28 -13.85 27.14
N ILE A 376 1.44 -13.24 26.29
CA ILE A 376 1.67 -13.20 24.83
C ILE A 376 2.92 -12.39 24.52
N VAL A 377 3.06 -11.21 25.11
CA VAL A 377 4.21 -10.35 24.87
C VAL A 377 5.49 -10.98 25.42
N GLU A 378 5.47 -11.55 26.63
CA GLU A 378 6.60 -12.27 27.19
C GLU A 378 7.08 -13.39 26.27
N SER A 379 6.18 -14.27 25.83
CA SER A 379 6.52 -15.39 24.95
C SER A 379 7.05 -14.90 23.59
N SER A 380 6.47 -13.83 23.05
CA SER A 380 6.93 -13.23 21.79
C SER A 380 8.34 -12.64 21.94
N LEU A 381 8.63 -11.94 23.02
CA LEU A 381 9.96 -11.40 23.30
C LEU A 381 11.02 -12.50 23.48
N ARG A 382 10.68 -13.56 24.18
CA ARG A 382 11.58 -14.70 24.34
C ARG A 382 11.90 -15.37 22.99
N THR A 383 10.88 -15.50 22.14
CA THR A 383 11.05 -16.02 20.79
C THR A 383 11.99 -15.14 19.97
N MET A 384 11.82 -13.81 20.01
CA MET A 384 12.68 -12.86 19.31
C MET A 384 14.11 -12.78 19.90
N ASN A 385 14.24 -12.94 21.23
CA ASN A 385 15.54 -12.98 21.90
C ASN A 385 16.40 -14.16 21.46
N ASN A 386 15.78 -15.28 21.06
CA ASN A 386 16.47 -16.48 20.62
C ASN A 386 16.98 -16.41 19.17
N LEU A 387 16.63 -15.37 18.43
CA LEU A 387 17.16 -15.17 17.08
C LEU A 387 18.67 -14.91 17.13
N LEU A 388 19.45 -15.74 16.42
CA LEU A 388 20.90 -15.59 16.30
C LEU A 388 21.28 -14.54 15.24
N GLU A 389 20.40 -14.33 14.25
CA GLU A 389 20.55 -13.38 13.18
C GLU A 389 19.20 -12.77 12.81
N ARG A 390 19.18 -11.68 12.03
CA ARG A 390 17.92 -11.07 11.59
C ARG A 390 17.12 -12.05 10.75
N LEU A 391 15.79 -11.92 10.78
CA LEU A 391 14.90 -12.66 9.91
C LEU A 391 15.23 -12.36 8.45
N HIS A 392 15.62 -13.35 7.67
CA HIS A 392 16.09 -13.20 6.30
C HIS A 392 15.45 -14.18 5.31
N ALA A 393 15.11 -15.40 5.74
CA ALA A 393 14.40 -16.39 4.93
C ALA A 393 12.91 -16.07 4.86
N SER A 394 12.52 -14.98 4.21
CA SER A 394 11.27 -14.38 4.57
C SER A 394 10.41 -13.94 3.42
N PHE A 395 9.14 -13.84 3.73
CA PHE A 395 8.09 -13.36 2.88
C PHE A 395 7.78 -11.90 3.23
N PHE A 396 8.25 -10.97 2.40
CA PHE A 396 7.86 -9.56 2.42
C PHE A 396 6.78 -9.23 1.39
N PHE A 397 6.45 -10.17 0.51
CA PHE A 397 5.47 -10.01 -0.54
C PHE A 397 4.32 -10.99 -0.33
N TYR A 398 3.37 -10.60 0.49
CA TYR A 398 2.21 -11.41 0.85
C TYR A 398 0.96 -10.54 1.01
N LEU A 399 -0.20 -11.17 0.90
CA LEU A 399 -1.48 -10.60 1.30
C LEU A 399 -2.11 -11.53 2.33
N LEU A 400 -2.41 -11.02 3.51
CA LEU A 400 -3.14 -11.78 4.53
C LEU A 400 -4.63 -11.72 4.25
N THR A 401 -5.24 -12.88 4.08
CA THR A 401 -6.69 -13.01 3.92
C THR A 401 -7.39 -13.30 5.23
N THR A 402 -6.75 -14.07 6.09
CA THR A 402 -7.15 -14.37 7.47
C THR A 402 -5.88 -14.51 8.32
N PRO A 403 -5.93 -14.53 9.64
CA PRO A 403 -4.75 -14.74 10.46
C PRO A 403 -4.00 -16.04 10.13
N ASP A 404 -4.71 -17.06 9.68
CA ASP A 404 -4.18 -18.40 9.37
C ASP A 404 -3.88 -18.61 7.87
N ARG A 405 -4.17 -17.64 7.01
CA ARG A 405 -4.00 -17.81 5.55
C ARG A 405 -3.47 -16.56 4.87
N PHE A 406 -2.53 -16.78 3.97
CA PHE A 406 -1.91 -15.74 3.17
C PHE A 406 -1.85 -16.13 1.69
N MET A 407 -1.69 -15.14 0.82
CA MET A 407 -1.41 -15.33 -0.60
C MET A 407 0.03 -14.98 -0.91
N LYS A 408 0.70 -15.85 -1.67
CA LYS A 408 2.03 -15.57 -2.24
C LYS A 408 1.92 -14.61 -3.43
N ILE A 409 3.01 -13.91 -3.71
CA ILE A 409 3.12 -12.96 -4.83
C ILE A 409 2.69 -13.57 -6.17
N GLY A 410 3.03 -14.82 -6.45
CA GLY A 410 2.64 -15.51 -7.68
C GLY A 410 1.12 -15.68 -7.88
N ASN A 411 0.33 -15.57 -6.80
CA ASN A 411 -1.12 -15.75 -6.87
C ASN A 411 -1.88 -14.42 -7.07
N TYR A 412 -1.32 -13.27 -6.69
CA TYR A 412 -2.01 -11.98 -6.84
C TYR A 412 -1.40 -11.08 -7.92
N LEU A 413 -0.09 -11.12 -8.10
CA LEU A 413 0.63 -10.28 -9.06
C LEU A 413 0.11 -10.40 -10.51
N PRO A 414 -0.26 -11.60 -11.02
CA PRO A 414 -0.72 -11.73 -12.41
C PRO A 414 -1.92 -10.86 -12.74
N SER A 415 -2.80 -10.54 -11.80
CA SER A 415 -3.99 -9.73 -12.03
C SER A 415 -3.66 -8.34 -12.59
N ALA A 416 -2.79 -7.58 -11.92
CA ALA A 416 -2.37 -6.25 -12.36
C ALA A 416 -1.45 -6.31 -13.60
N VAL A 417 -0.59 -7.33 -13.69
CA VAL A 417 0.31 -7.52 -14.84
C VAL A 417 -0.48 -7.78 -16.13
N LEU A 418 -1.52 -8.61 -16.10
CA LEU A 418 -2.33 -8.89 -17.29
C LEU A 418 -3.03 -7.63 -17.81
N ILE A 419 -3.57 -6.80 -16.90
CA ILE A 419 -4.18 -5.51 -17.25
C ILE A 419 -3.13 -4.59 -17.88
N SER A 420 -1.97 -4.47 -17.27
CA SER A 420 -0.86 -3.66 -17.76
C SER A 420 -0.38 -4.11 -19.14
N VAL A 421 -0.21 -5.42 -19.37
CA VAL A 421 0.17 -5.99 -20.67
C VAL A 421 -0.88 -5.69 -21.75
N ALA A 422 -2.16 -5.74 -21.42
CA ALA A 422 -3.22 -5.36 -22.34
C ALA A 422 -3.14 -3.88 -22.73
N MET A 423 -2.81 -3.01 -21.77
CA MET A 423 -2.64 -1.57 -22.02
C MET A 423 -1.46 -1.27 -22.93
N ILE A 424 -0.30 -1.93 -22.73
CA ILE A 424 0.87 -1.72 -23.60
C ILE A 424 0.60 -2.20 -25.01
N PHE A 425 -0.06 -3.35 -25.18
CA PHE A 425 -0.46 -3.81 -26.52
C PHE A 425 -1.39 -2.83 -27.22
N ARG A 426 -2.34 -2.24 -26.50
CA ARG A 426 -3.21 -1.22 -27.04
C ARG A 426 -2.44 0.06 -27.41
N GLY A 427 -1.51 0.51 -26.55
CA GLY A 427 -0.63 1.63 -26.83
C GLY A 427 0.23 1.42 -28.07
N LEU A 428 0.87 0.26 -28.18
CA LEU A 428 1.67 -0.11 -29.35
C LEU A 428 0.83 -0.17 -30.63
N ARG A 429 -0.40 -0.70 -30.55
CA ARG A 429 -1.32 -0.67 -31.69
C ARG A 429 -1.65 0.75 -32.12
N CYS A 430 -2.03 1.62 -31.19
CA CYS A 430 -2.27 3.04 -31.48
C CYS A 430 -1.04 3.70 -32.11
N TRP A 431 0.16 3.37 -31.64
CA TRP A 431 1.40 3.86 -32.22
C TRP A 431 1.61 3.41 -33.68
N VAL A 432 1.32 2.15 -33.99
CA VAL A 432 1.42 1.61 -35.34
C VAL A 432 0.37 2.27 -36.24
N ASP A 433 -0.89 2.32 -35.78
CA ASP A 433 -2.02 2.91 -36.52
C ASP A 433 -1.78 4.41 -36.81
N ALA A 434 -1.11 5.13 -35.89
CA ALA A 434 -0.71 6.52 -36.12
C ALA A 434 0.27 6.68 -37.29
N GLY A 435 1.14 5.70 -37.53
CA GLY A 435 2.17 5.80 -38.59
C GLY A 435 1.73 5.41 -39.97
N TRP A 436 0.53 4.87 -40.16
CA TRP A 436 0.07 4.35 -41.43
C TRP A 436 -1.37 4.78 -41.73
N LYS A 437 -1.64 5.19 -42.99
CA LYS A 437 -2.98 5.50 -43.52
C LYS A 437 -3.29 4.55 -44.68
N LEU A 438 -4.48 3.99 -44.67
CA LEU A 438 -5.02 3.23 -45.77
C LEU A 438 -5.62 4.22 -46.79
N ASN A 439 -5.06 4.31 -47.98
CA ASN A 439 -5.65 5.06 -49.09
C ASN A 439 -6.45 4.08 -49.96
N GLN A 440 -7.77 4.22 -49.93
CA GLN A 440 -8.62 3.65 -50.98
C GLN A 440 -8.60 4.61 -52.15
N ARG A 441 -8.03 4.22 -53.29
CA ARG A 441 -8.23 4.96 -54.55
C ARG A 441 -9.70 4.85 -54.91
N ILE A 442 -10.38 5.97 -54.99
CA ILE A 442 -11.70 6.07 -55.63
C ILE A 442 -11.50 5.68 -57.09
N LYS A 443 -12.30 4.75 -57.61
CA LYS A 443 -12.32 4.40 -59.03
C LYS A 443 -12.60 5.65 -59.85
N ASP A 444 -11.63 6.07 -60.65
CA ASP A 444 -11.95 6.85 -61.84
C ASP A 444 -12.52 5.89 -62.89
N ASP A 445 -13.69 6.23 -63.38
CA ASP A 445 -14.43 5.46 -64.38
C ASP A 445 -13.54 5.19 -65.61
N GLY A 446 -13.07 3.98 -65.80
CA GLY A 446 -12.52 3.56 -67.08
C GLY A 446 -11.44 2.49 -67.12
N ASP A 447 -10.82 2.06 -66.01
CA ASP A 447 -9.76 1.07 -66.12
C ASP A 447 -9.96 -0.09 -65.11
N SER A 448 -10.05 -1.30 -65.66
CA SER A 448 -10.26 -2.55 -64.96
C SER A 448 -9.00 -3.08 -64.27
N SER A 449 -8.31 -2.24 -63.52
CA SER A 449 -7.17 -2.63 -62.71
C SER A 449 -7.59 -2.80 -61.25
N SER A 450 -7.28 -3.97 -60.69
CA SER A 450 -7.53 -4.41 -59.34
C SER A 450 -7.39 -3.33 -58.25
N ASP A 451 -8.34 -3.26 -57.33
CA ASP A 451 -8.32 -2.41 -56.12
C ASP A 451 -6.97 -2.54 -55.36
N ALA A 452 -5.99 -1.72 -55.73
CA ALA A 452 -4.70 -1.71 -55.04
C ALA A 452 -4.83 -0.87 -53.77
N ILE A 453 -5.05 -1.57 -52.64
CA ILE A 453 -4.98 -0.97 -51.32
C ILE A 453 -3.53 -0.52 -51.06
N THR A 454 -3.29 0.78 -51.04
CA THR A 454 -1.96 1.34 -50.78
C THR A 454 -1.87 1.92 -49.37
N TRP A 455 -0.84 1.53 -48.63
CA TRP A 455 -0.53 2.07 -47.32
C TRP A 455 0.46 3.22 -47.45
N THR A 456 0.09 4.41 -46.96
CA THR A 456 0.98 5.58 -46.92
C THR A 456 1.48 5.81 -45.52
N ARG A 457 2.78 6.12 -45.39
CA ARG A 457 3.42 6.42 -44.10
C ARG A 457 3.12 7.86 -43.68
N ARG A 458 2.74 8.07 -42.43
CA ARG A 458 2.52 9.39 -41.81
C ARG A 458 3.68 9.80 -40.92
N LYS A 459 3.96 11.10 -40.82
CA LYS A 459 4.89 11.66 -39.84
C LYS A 459 4.20 11.74 -38.50
N ARG A 460 4.87 11.26 -37.41
CA ARG A 460 4.38 11.38 -36.04
C ARG A 460 5.02 12.61 -35.42
N HIS A 461 4.21 13.55 -34.92
CA HIS A 461 4.70 14.73 -34.18
C HIS A 461 5.00 14.39 -32.72
N VAL A 462 6.04 13.58 -32.48
CA VAL A 462 6.40 13.08 -31.15
C VAL A 462 6.78 14.22 -30.20
N LEU A 463 7.58 15.18 -30.65
CA LEU A 463 8.00 16.31 -29.81
C LEU A 463 6.80 17.13 -29.31
N HIS A 464 5.83 17.39 -30.19
CA HIS A 464 4.62 18.11 -29.81
C HIS A 464 3.82 17.35 -28.74
N VAL A 465 3.69 16.04 -28.89
CA VAL A 465 3.01 15.20 -27.88
C VAL A 465 3.78 15.16 -26.56
N LEU A 466 5.11 15.08 -26.60
CA LEU A 466 5.95 15.17 -25.40
C LEU A 466 5.80 16.52 -24.70
N THR A 467 5.65 17.63 -25.45
CA THR A 467 5.35 18.95 -24.86
C THR A 467 4.00 18.94 -24.13
N ILE A 468 2.95 18.35 -24.72
CA ILE A 468 1.64 18.19 -24.07
C ILE A 468 1.78 17.38 -22.76
N MET A 469 2.53 16.28 -22.81
CA MET A 469 2.80 15.47 -21.62
C MET A 469 3.56 16.27 -20.56
N LEU A 470 4.59 17.01 -20.95
CA LEU A 470 5.35 17.86 -20.05
C LEU A 470 4.45 18.92 -19.38
N VAL A 471 3.63 19.63 -20.15
CA VAL A 471 2.69 20.64 -19.62
C VAL A 471 1.73 20.04 -18.61
N THR A 472 1.17 18.86 -18.88
CA THR A 472 0.24 18.20 -17.96
C THR A 472 0.94 17.72 -16.68
N HIS A 473 2.18 17.23 -16.73
CA HIS A 473 2.98 16.88 -15.56
C HIS A 473 3.42 18.12 -14.77
N SER A 474 3.79 19.22 -15.44
CA SER A 474 4.09 20.50 -14.78
C SER A 474 2.87 21.06 -14.06
N LEU A 475 1.67 20.90 -14.65
CA LEU A 475 0.42 21.27 -14.03
C LEU A 475 0.15 20.43 -12.76
N GLY A 476 0.41 19.12 -12.80
CA GLY A 476 0.38 18.25 -11.64
C GLY A 476 1.34 18.70 -10.54
N ALA A 477 2.55 19.11 -10.90
CA ALA A 477 3.53 19.67 -9.96
C ALA A 477 3.04 20.99 -9.34
N ALA A 478 2.45 21.88 -10.15
CA ALA A 478 1.87 23.12 -9.66
C ALA A 478 0.70 22.88 -8.70
N ILE A 479 -0.16 21.90 -8.96
CA ILE A 479 -1.22 21.49 -8.04
C ILE A 479 -0.59 21.01 -6.73
N PHE A 480 0.42 20.14 -6.80
CA PHE A 480 1.09 19.62 -5.62
C PHE A 480 1.70 20.71 -4.74
N LEU A 481 2.38 21.69 -5.33
CA LEU A 481 2.93 22.84 -4.60
C LEU A 481 1.81 23.73 -4.02
N SER A 482 0.72 23.91 -4.75
CA SER A 482 -0.41 24.73 -4.31
C SER A 482 -1.12 24.13 -3.11
N ILE A 483 -1.38 22.83 -3.08
CA ILE A 483 -2.11 22.17 -1.99
C ILE A 483 -1.32 22.13 -0.69
N GLN A 484 0.01 22.23 -0.73
CA GLN A 484 0.85 22.31 0.47
C GLN A 484 0.82 23.68 1.12
N SER A 485 0.39 24.73 0.41
CA SER A 485 0.42 26.09 0.95
C SER A 485 -0.61 26.27 2.08
N SER A 486 -0.25 27.03 3.11
CA SER A 486 -1.15 27.39 4.21
C SER A 486 -2.40 28.15 3.72
N LEU A 487 -2.28 28.94 2.64
CA LEU A 487 -3.41 29.63 2.02
C LEU A 487 -4.45 28.62 1.49
N PHE A 488 -4.01 27.56 0.80
CA PHE A 488 -4.90 26.50 0.32
C PHE A 488 -5.55 25.76 1.49
N LEU A 489 -4.75 25.36 2.48
CA LEU A 489 -5.21 24.56 3.63
C LEU A 489 -6.26 25.29 4.47
N ASN A 490 -6.15 26.62 4.58
CA ASN A 490 -7.12 27.44 5.33
C ASN A 490 -8.38 27.78 4.52
N ASN A 491 -8.32 27.77 3.19
CA ASN A 491 -9.41 28.20 2.31
C ASN A 491 -9.74 27.17 1.21
N GLN A 492 -9.77 25.90 1.54
CA GLN A 492 -9.98 24.80 0.57
C GLN A 492 -11.27 24.95 -0.24
N MET A 493 -12.36 25.39 0.39
CA MET A 493 -13.64 25.60 -0.28
C MET A 493 -13.57 26.58 -1.47
N PHE A 494 -12.67 27.55 -1.42
CA PHE A 494 -12.46 28.51 -2.50
C PHE A 494 -11.43 28.01 -3.52
N PHE A 495 -10.30 27.50 -3.05
CA PHE A 495 -9.18 27.14 -3.93
C PHE A 495 -9.43 25.85 -4.72
N VAL A 496 -10.16 24.86 -4.19
CA VAL A 496 -10.43 23.61 -4.90
C VAL A 496 -11.23 23.83 -6.18
N PRO A 497 -12.37 24.55 -6.18
CA PRO A 497 -13.08 24.88 -7.42
C PRO A 497 -12.23 25.71 -8.39
N LEU A 498 -11.46 26.68 -7.86
CA LEU A 498 -10.60 27.54 -8.69
C LEU A 498 -9.50 26.74 -9.40
N ILE A 499 -8.78 25.88 -8.68
CA ILE A 499 -7.75 25.00 -9.25
C ILE A 499 -8.38 24.04 -10.25
N THR A 500 -9.53 23.45 -9.94
CA THR A 500 -10.24 22.53 -10.84
C THR A 500 -10.64 23.23 -12.12
N LEU A 501 -11.20 24.45 -12.04
CA LEU A 501 -11.58 25.24 -13.21
C LEU A 501 -10.35 25.62 -14.03
N ALA A 502 -9.33 26.22 -13.41
CA ALA A 502 -8.10 26.63 -14.09
C ALA A 502 -7.42 25.45 -14.81
N THR A 503 -7.30 24.33 -14.13
CA THR A 503 -6.70 23.09 -14.67
C THR A 503 -7.52 22.53 -15.83
N SER A 504 -8.85 22.56 -15.73
CA SER A 504 -9.74 22.06 -16.79
C SER A 504 -9.73 22.92 -18.06
N LEU A 505 -9.31 24.17 -17.99
CA LEU A 505 -9.18 25.03 -19.20
C LEU A 505 -7.94 24.69 -20.02
N VAL A 506 -6.85 24.20 -19.41
CA VAL A 506 -5.58 23.95 -20.10
C VAL A 506 -5.71 23.01 -21.29
N PRO A 507 -6.39 21.85 -21.23
CA PRO A 507 -6.57 20.98 -22.39
C PRO A 507 -7.33 21.64 -23.55
N PHE A 508 -8.25 22.57 -23.30
CA PHE A 508 -8.92 23.33 -24.36
C PHE A 508 -7.95 24.28 -25.07
N VAL A 509 -7.09 24.95 -24.33
CA VAL A 509 -6.02 25.78 -24.90
C VAL A 509 -5.09 24.91 -25.77
N ILE A 510 -4.67 23.77 -25.22
CA ILE A 510 -3.85 22.80 -25.95
C ILE A 510 -4.55 22.36 -27.24
N SER A 511 -5.84 22.05 -27.22
CA SER A 511 -6.58 21.59 -28.38
C SER A 511 -6.67 22.67 -29.51
N ARG A 512 -6.70 23.95 -29.14
CA ARG A 512 -6.70 25.07 -30.07
C ARG A 512 -5.35 25.33 -30.74
N VAL A 513 -4.26 25.13 -29.98
CA VAL A 513 -2.88 25.35 -30.46
C VAL A 513 -2.38 24.14 -31.27
N SER A 514 -2.94 22.95 -31.02
CA SER A 514 -2.43 21.67 -31.51
C SER A 514 -3.10 21.18 -32.79
N ASP A 515 -3.74 22.03 -33.59
CA ASP A 515 -4.41 21.63 -34.83
C ASP A 515 -3.41 21.63 -36.03
N PRO A 516 -2.77 20.49 -36.34
CA PRO A 516 -1.88 20.42 -37.51
C PRO A 516 -2.74 20.25 -38.76
N ARG A 517 -2.77 21.26 -39.57
CA ARG A 517 -3.44 21.27 -40.88
C ARG A 517 -2.71 20.44 -41.95
N ASP A 518 -1.78 19.59 -41.57
CA ASP A 518 -0.91 18.86 -42.49
C ASP A 518 -1.51 17.46 -42.78
N GLU A 519 -2.09 17.27 -43.96
CA GLU A 519 -2.74 16.02 -44.39
C GLU A 519 -1.83 14.79 -44.37
N GLY A 520 -0.50 14.97 -44.39
CA GLY A 520 0.51 13.91 -44.33
C GLY A 520 0.91 13.49 -42.89
N SER A 521 0.35 14.15 -41.88
CA SER A 521 0.73 13.90 -40.47
C SER A 521 -0.23 12.94 -39.76
N ALA A 522 0.28 12.29 -38.72
CA ALA A 522 -0.51 11.44 -37.82
C ALA A 522 -1.37 12.30 -36.88
N PRO A 523 -2.62 11.92 -36.58
CA PRO A 523 -3.45 12.63 -35.64
C PRO A 523 -2.77 12.69 -34.27
N ILE A 524 -2.68 13.87 -33.66
CA ILE A 524 -2.00 14.10 -32.39
C ILE A 524 -2.66 13.28 -31.27
N TRP A 525 -3.99 13.20 -31.23
CA TRP A 525 -4.73 12.42 -30.23
C TRP A 525 -4.32 10.96 -30.22
N LEU A 526 -4.02 10.36 -31.39
CA LEU A 526 -3.67 8.94 -31.47
C LEU A 526 -2.25 8.67 -30.96
N VAL A 527 -1.30 9.57 -31.26
CA VAL A 527 0.07 9.51 -30.75
C VAL A 527 0.10 9.76 -29.24
N LEU A 528 -0.67 10.76 -28.75
CA LEU A 528 -0.81 11.04 -27.31
C LEU A 528 -1.41 9.85 -26.57
N LYS A 529 -2.49 9.25 -27.10
CA LYS A 529 -3.09 8.04 -26.54
C LYS A 529 -2.11 6.89 -26.47
N ALA A 530 -1.30 6.68 -27.52
CA ALA A 530 -0.29 5.62 -27.54
C ALA A 530 0.74 5.80 -26.43
N LEU A 531 1.32 6.99 -26.30
CA LEU A 531 2.31 7.28 -25.27
C LEU A 531 1.71 7.24 -23.85
N ASN A 532 0.51 7.78 -23.66
CA ASN A 532 -0.18 7.75 -22.37
C ASN A 532 -0.45 6.31 -21.89
N LEU A 533 -0.98 5.44 -22.77
CA LEU A 533 -1.19 4.02 -22.46
C LEU A 533 0.12 3.29 -22.13
N CYS A 534 1.18 3.53 -22.88
CA CYS A 534 2.49 2.92 -22.60
C CYS A 534 3.07 3.42 -21.28
N SER A 535 2.98 4.73 -20.98
CA SER A 535 3.44 5.31 -19.71
C SER A 535 2.66 4.75 -18.53
N ALA A 536 1.32 4.72 -18.61
CA ALA A 536 0.48 4.16 -17.56
C ALA A 536 0.77 2.67 -17.34
N SER A 537 0.94 1.89 -18.41
CA SER A 537 1.32 0.47 -18.31
C SER A 537 2.68 0.30 -17.62
N THR A 538 3.68 1.11 -17.96
CA THR A 538 5.00 1.06 -17.32
C THR A 538 4.89 1.37 -15.83
N VAL A 539 4.14 2.42 -15.46
CA VAL A 539 3.90 2.79 -14.07
C VAL A 539 3.24 1.63 -13.30
N ILE A 540 2.15 1.06 -13.83
CA ILE A 540 1.45 -0.06 -13.19
C ILE A 540 2.40 -1.26 -13.04
N SER A 541 3.13 -1.64 -14.09
CA SER A 541 4.05 -2.78 -14.05
C SER A 541 5.16 -2.62 -13.00
N THR A 542 5.76 -1.44 -12.92
CA THR A 542 6.81 -1.14 -11.95
C THR A 542 6.27 -1.18 -10.52
N ILE A 543 5.12 -0.53 -10.29
CA ILE A 543 4.51 -0.47 -8.96
C ILE A 543 3.96 -1.83 -8.53
N THR A 544 3.57 -2.71 -9.47
CA THR A 544 3.04 -4.05 -9.13
C THR A 544 4.00 -4.87 -8.27
N VAL A 545 5.30 -4.71 -8.46
CA VAL A 545 6.31 -5.39 -7.64
C VAL A 545 6.59 -4.65 -6.33
N LEU A 546 6.57 -3.31 -6.35
CA LEU A 546 6.90 -2.49 -5.18
C LEU A 546 5.74 -2.37 -4.19
N ASN A 547 4.53 -2.15 -4.71
CA ASN A 547 3.30 -1.97 -3.95
C ASN A 547 2.11 -2.46 -4.77
N PHE A 548 1.78 -3.74 -4.61
CA PHE A 548 0.70 -4.37 -5.39
C PHE A 548 -0.65 -3.68 -5.19
N SER A 549 -0.96 -3.23 -3.97
CA SER A 549 -2.24 -2.60 -3.64
C SER A 549 -2.44 -1.29 -4.41
N LEU A 550 -1.39 -0.47 -4.51
CA LEU A 550 -1.41 0.74 -5.34
C LEU A 550 -1.52 0.39 -6.83
N ALA A 551 -0.77 -0.61 -7.30
CA ALA A 551 -0.86 -1.06 -8.69
C ALA A 551 -2.23 -1.60 -9.05
N ALA A 552 -2.88 -2.36 -8.17
CA ALA A 552 -4.25 -2.84 -8.36
C ALA A 552 -5.25 -1.69 -8.45
N LEU A 553 -5.13 -0.68 -7.58
CA LEU A 553 -5.95 0.54 -7.64
C LEU A 553 -5.75 1.27 -8.97
N LEU A 554 -4.51 1.45 -9.41
CA LEU A 554 -4.20 2.07 -10.70
C LEU A 554 -4.70 1.22 -11.89
N ALA A 555 -4.56 -0.09 -11.83
CA ALA A 555 -5.08 -0.99 -12.87
C ALA A 555 -6.60 -0.87 -13.00
N VAL A 556 -7.33 -0.77 -11.88
CA VAL A 556 -8.79 -0.57 -11.88
C VAL A 556 -9.16 0.80 -12.43
N THR A 557 -8.50 1.86 -11.98
CA THR A 557 -8.87 3.25 -12.34
C THR A 557 -8.36 3.66 -13.73
N LEU A 558 -7.14 3.28 -14.12
CA LEU A 558 -6.54 3.67 -15.40
C LEU A 558 -6.76 2.65 -16.52
N GLY A 559 -6.85 1.35 -16.21
CA GLY A 559 -6.88 0.29 -17.21
C GLY A 559 -8.02 0.42 -18.22
N LEU A 560 -9.26 0.50 -17.73
CA LEU A 560 -10.43 0.70 -18.58
C LEU A 560 -10.55 2.14 -19.04
N SER A 561 -10.38 3.12 -18.15
CA SER A 561 -10.57 4.53 -18.48
C SER A 561 -9.67 4.97 -19.63
N LEU A 562 -8.34 4.77 -19.55
CA LEU A 562 -7.43 5.13 -20.64
C LEU A 562 -7.70 4.34 -21.93
N SER A 563 -8.21 3.12 -21.81
CA SER A 563 -8.61 2.35 -22.98
C SER A 563 -9.76 2.98 -23.75
N PHE A 564 -10.75 3.56 -23.06
CA PHE A 564 -11.90 4.21 -23.69
C PHE A 564 -11.68 5.67 -24.09
N SER A 565 -10.53 6.26 -23.78
CA SER A 565 -10.18 7.60 -24.24
C SER A 565 -10.15 7.66 -25.78
N GLY A 566 -10.68 8.71 -26.35
CA GLY A 566 -10.68 8.94 -27.79
C GLY A 566 -11.75 9.94 -28.22
N PRO A 567 -11.53 10.64 -29.32
CA PRO A 567 -12.53 11.54 -29.88
C PRO A 567 -13.79 10.77 -30.28
N SER A 568 -14.93 11.45 -30.28
CA SER A 568 -16.22 10.90 -30.68
C SER A 568 -16.80 11.72 -31.82
N ASN A 569 -17.66 11.10 -32.64
CA ASN A 569 -18.34 11.78 -33.76
C ASN A 569 -19.25 12.92 -33.24
N SER A 570 -19.76 12.84 -32.02
CA SER A 570 -20.55 13.91 -31.41
C SER A 570 -19.66 14.77 -30.51
N LYS A 571 -19.68 16.09 -30.72
CA LYS A 571 -18.99 17.07 -29.86
C LYS A 571 -19.49 17.00 -28.41
N LEU A 572 -20.79 16.78 -28.23
CA LEU A 572 -21.39 16.63 -26.89
C LEU A 572 -20.81 15.41 -26.16
N LEU A 573 -20.70 14.26 -26.84
CA LEU A 573 -20.15 13.04 -26.23
C LEU A 573 -18.65 13.19 -25.91
N SER A 574 -17.89 13.88 -26.77
CA SER A 574 -16.48 14.20 -26.51
C SER A 574 -16.32 15.09 -25.27
N LEU A 575 -17.19 16.10 -25.13
CA LEU A 575 -17.21 16.99 -23.96
C LEU A 575 -17.62 16.24 -22.69
N THR A 576 -18.63 15.38 -22.75
CA THR A 576 -19.04 14.55 -21.60
C THR A 576 -17.92 13.63 -21.14
N LYS A 577 -17.23 12.96 -22.07
CA LYS A 577 -16.04 12.16 -21.75
C LYS A 577 -14.95 13.01 -21.08
N TYR A 578 -14.69 14.19 -21.63
CA TYR A 578 -13.70 15.10 -21.09
C TYR A 578 -14.03 15.49 -19.64
N ILE A 579 -15.26 15.90 -19.36
CA ILE A 579 -15.72 16.25 -18.00
C ILE A 579 -15.52 15.07 -17.06
N LEU A 580 -15.84 13.85 -17.51
CA LEU A 580 -15.62 12.65 -16.71
C LEU A 580 -14.14 12.43 -16.38
N TYR A 581 -13.23 12.65 -17.34
CA TYR A 581 -11.79 12.53 -17.08
C TYR A 581 -11.28 13.63 -16.14
N VAL A 582 -11.77 14.85 -16.25
CA VAL A 582 -11.46 15.93 -15.32
C VAL A 582 -11.93 15.57 -13.90
N PHE A 583 -13.15 15.04 -13.78
CA PHE A 583 -13.66 14.58 -12.49
C PHE A 583 -12.83 13.43 -11.91
N LEU A 584 -12.44 12.45 -12.70
CA LEU A 584 -11.55 11.37 -12.27
C LEU A 584 -10.15 11.88 -11.88
N ALA A 585 -9.63 12.90 -12.57
CA ALA A 585 -8.30 13.46 -12.34
C ALA A 585 -8.24 14.34 -11.09
N LEU A 586 -9.26 15.15 -10.85
CA LEU A 586 -9.26 16.22 -9.84
C LEU A 586 -10.33 16.05 -8.75
N GLY A 587 -11.27 15.11 -8.92
CA GLY A 587 -12.38 14.90 -7.98
C GLY A 587 -11.93 14.56 -6.56
N TRP A 588 -10.73 14.00 -6.39
CA TRP A 588 -10.16 13.73 -5.08
C TRP A 588 -9.90 15.00 -4.25
N LEU A 589 -9.69 16.15 -4.88
CA LEU A 589 -9.50 17.44 -4.19
C LEU A 589 -10.74 17.87 -3.38
N PHE A 590 -11.94 17.40 -3.76
CA PHE A 590 -13.18 17.71 -3.05
C PHE A 590 -13.35 16.93 -1.75
N PHE A 591 -12.52 15.92 -1.50
CA PHE A 591 -12.43 15.23 -0.22
C PHE A 591 -11.46 15.98 0.69
N TYR A 592 -11.95 17.06 1.30
CA TYR A 592 -11.11 18.03 2.03
C TYR A 592 -10.35 17.41 3.21
N VAL A 593 -11.00 16.54 3.98
CA VAL A 593 -10.41 15.91 5.16
C VAL A 593 -9.29 14.97 4.73
N GLU A 594 -9.56 14.10 3.76
CA GLU A 594 -8.60 13.13 3.23
C GLU A 594 -7.42 13.82 2.54
N THR A 595 -7.67 14.95 1.88
CA THR A 595 -6.61 15.76 1.24
C THR A 595 -5.70 16.37 2.30
N ARG A 596 -6.25 16.98 3.36
CA ARG A 596 -5.47 17.49 4.48
C ARG A 596 -4.64 16.40 5.15
N GLU A 597 -5.25 15.25 5.40
CA GLU A 597 -4.56 14.11 5.98
C GLU A 597 -3.42 13.61 5.08
N ALA A 598 -3.63 13.51 3.77
CA ALA A 598 -2.59 13.07 2.83
C ALA A 598 -1.41 14.08 2.77
N ILE A 599 -1.69 15.38 2.91
CA ILE A 599 -0.65 16.41 2.98
C ILE A 599 0.11 16.30 4.31
N TRP A 600 -0.59 16.15 5.44
CA TRP A 600 0.03 15.94 6.73
C TRP A 600 0.96 14.71 6.73
N GLN A 601 0.49 13.61 6.16
CA GLN A 601 1.29 12.39 6.04
C GLN A 601 2.53 12.57 5.15
N TRP A 602 2.44 13.40 4.11
CA TRP A 602 3.60 13.77 3.30
C TRP A 602 4.59 14.64 4.09
N GLU A 603 4.11 15.69 4.75
CA GLU A 603 4.96 16.64 5.49
C GLU A 603 5.65 15.99 6.69
N ILE A 604 4.92 15.23 7.50
CA ILE A 604 5.44 14.64 8.74
C ILE A 604 6.09 13.27 8.49
N LEU A 605 5.41 12.37 7.81
CA LEU A 605 5.82 10.96 7.69
C LEU A 605 6.51 10.62 6.36
N SER A 606 6.63 11.57 5.43
CA SER A 606 7.19 11.37 4.08
C SER A 606 6.47 10.27 3.28
N VAL A 607 5.15 10.23 3.33
CA VAL A 607 4.31 9.31 2.57
C VAL A 607 4.12 9.80 1.14
N TRP A 608 4.54 9.02 0.15
CA TRP A 608 4.58 9.40 -1.26
C TRP A 608 3.22 9.44 -1.98
N PHE A 609 2.11 9.19 -1.30
CA PHE A 609 0.78 9.11 -1.94
C PHE A 609 0.34 10.44 -2.57
N ALA A 610 0.39 11.56 -1.82
CA ALA A 610 -0.03 12.86 -2.34
C ALA A 610 0.80 13.33 -3.55
N PRO A 611 2.16 13.33 -3.51
CA PRO A 611 2.96 13.64 -4.68
C PRO A 611 2.70 12.67 -5.85
N PHE A 612 2.51 11.38 -5.60
CA PHE A 612 2.23 10.40 -6.64
C PHE A 612 0.89 10.68 -7.36
N VAL A 613 -0.16 10.99 -6.60
CA VAL A 613 -1.47 11.34 -7.20
C VAL A 613 -1.35 12.61 -8.06
N CYS A 614 -0.66 13.64 -7.58
CA CYS A 614 -0.49 14.89 -8.30
C CYS A 614 0.41 14.76 -9.54
N LEU A 615 1.56 14.08 -9.40
CA LEU A 615 2.60 14.04 -10.44
C LEU A 615 2.41 12.94 -11.47
N VAL A 616 1.65 11.86 -11.15
CA VAL A 616 1.50 10.70 -12.02
C VAL A 616 0.04 10.46 -12.39
N TYR A 617 -0.83 10.23 -11.42
CA TYR A 617 -2.22 9.85 -11.66
C TYR A 617 -3.02 10.95 -12.36
N THR A 618 -3.00 12.17 -11.82
CA THR A 618 -3.71 13.33 -12.36
C THR A 618 -3.28 13.66 -13.79
N PRO A 619 -1.97 13.78 -14.13
CA PRO A 619 -1.54 14.04 -15.49
C PRO A 619 -1.98 12.98 -16.51
N LEU A 620 -1.90 11.68 -16.16
CA LEU A 620 -2.32 10.61 -17.08
C LEU A 620 -3.81 10.70 -17.43
N LEU A 621 -4.66 11.07 -16.47
CA LEU A 621 -6.10 11.26 -16.72
C LEU A 621 -6.40 12.56 -17.48
N LEU A 622 -5.68 13.66 -17.18
CA LEU A 622 -5.80 14.91 -17.96
C LEU A 622 -5.38 14.70 -19.42
N GLN A 623 -4.32 13.92 -19.67
CA GLN A 623 -3.93 13.53 -21.03
C GLN A 623 -5.03 12.72 -21.72
N ALA A 624 -5.68 11.79 -21.01
CA ALA A 624 -6.81 11.04 -21.57
C ALA A 624 -8.01 11.94 -21.88
N GLY A 625 -8.27 12.93 -21.04
CA GLY A 625 -9.26 13.96 -21.29
C GLY A 625 -8.92 14.80 -22.55
N THR A 626 -7.65 15.22 -22.67
CA THR A 626 -7.14 15.95 -23.83
C THR A 626 -7.32 15.14 -25.12
N VAL A 627 -7.05 13.83 -25.09
CA VAL A 627 -7.28 12.92 -26.23
C VAL A 627 -8.74 12.96 -26.69
N CYS A 628 -9.71 13.17 -25.79
CA CYS A 628 -11.14 13.20 -26.14
C CYS A 628 -11.58 14.49 -26.86
N ILE A 629 -10.88 15.62 -26.63
CA ILE A 629 -11.22 16.92 -27.24
C ILE A 629 -10.35 17.29 -28.45
N LEU A 630 -9.21 16.64 -28.65
CA LEU A 630 -8.41 16.84 -29.83
C LEU A 630 -9.17 16.38 -31.07
N SER A 631 -9.08 17.16 -32.18
CA SER A 631 -9.73 16.85 -33.44
C SER A 631 -9.25 15.50 -33.99
N SER A 632 -10.21 14.74 -34.51
CA SER A 632 -9.97 13.44 -35.15
C SER A 632 -9.33 13.55 -36.52
#